data_1c4b69bd566de4d66373c68831211533
#
_entry.id   1c4b69bd566de4d66373c68831211533
#
_cell.length_a   1.000
_cell.length_b   1.000
_cell.length_c   1.000
_cell.angle_alpha   90.00
_cell.angle_beta   90.00
_cell.angle_gamma   90.00
#
_symmetry.space_group_name_H-M   'P 1'
#
loop_
_entity.id
_entity.type
_entity.pdbx_description
1 polymer ?
#
loop_
_entity_poly.entity_id
_entity_poly.type
_entity_poly.pdbx_seq_one_letter_code
_entity_poly.pdbx_strand_id
1 'polypeptide(L)'
;MSYTYLITGATSDVGRALIERLLQNAPADTLVLAQGCGDLEKLADLCARFPGQVRPFDVDLSDRAKVDTFVQVLASSAPAPTHFIHL
;
A
#
# COMPACT_ATOMS: atom_id res chain seq x y z
N MET A 1 6.18 5.07 -17.90
CA MET A 1 4.87 4.51 -17.56
C MET A 1 4.81 4.28 -16.06
N SER A 2 3.79 4.79 -15.41
CA SER A 2 3.64 4.70 -13.96
C SER A 2 2.85 3.45 -13.56
N TYR A 3 3.27 2.78 -12.48
CA TYR A 3 2.55 1.66 -11.91
C TYR A 3 2.08 2.02 -10.51
N THR A 4 0.86 1.60 -10.18
CA THR A 4 0.27 1.74 -8.85
C THR A 4 -0.12 0.36 -8.35
N TYR A 5 0.49 -0.05 -7.25
CA TYR A 5 0.23 -1.35 -6.63
C TYR A 5 -0.64 -1.15 -5.40
N LEU A 6 -1.74 -1.88 -5.31
CA LEU A 6 -2.52 -1.98 -4.07
C LEU A 6 -2.15 -3.30 -3.42
N ILE A 7 -1.58 -3.23 -2.23
CA ILE A 7 -1.12 -4.42 -1.49
C ILE A 7 -1.86 -4.49 -0.17
N THR A 8 -2.66 -5.54 0.02
CA THR A 8 -3.31 -5.82 1.30
C THR A 8 -2.42 -6.72 2.14
N GLY A 9 -2.50 -6.59 3.47
CA GLY A 9 -1.62 -7.33 4.36
C GLY A 9 -0.17 -6.84 4.30
N ALA A 10 0.03 -5.57 3.96
CA ALA A 10 1.34 -5.01 3.68
C ALA A 10 2.26 -4.91 4.91
N THR A 11 1.70 -4.95 6.11
CA THR A 11 2.46 -4.86 7.36
C THR A 11 3.05 -6.20 7.81
N SER A 12 2.69 -7.31 7.16
CA SER A 12 3.29 -8.62 7.43
C SER A 12 4.75 -8.64 6.98
N ASP A 13 5.51 -9.60 7.48
CA ASP A 13 6.92 -9.77 7.08
C ASP A 13 7.05 -9.97 5.57
N VAL A 14 6.17 -10.79 4.99
CA VAL A 14 6.15 -11.04 3.54
C VAL A 14 5.76 -9.77 2.79
N GLY A 15 4.75 -9.05 3.27
CA GLY A 15 4.29 -7.81 2.64
C GLY A 15 5.38 -6.75 2.60
N ARG A 16 6.07 -6.54 3.73
CA ARG A 16 7.15 -5.54 3.81
C ARG A 16 8.34 -5.93 2.91
N ALA A 17 8.71 -7.19 2.90
CA ALA A 17 9.80 -7.68 2.04
C ALA A 17 9.45 -7.52 0.56
N LEU A 18 8.20 -7.78 0.20
CA LEU A 18 7.72 -7.60 -1.17
C LEU A 18 7.79 -6.14 -1.61
N ILE A 19 7.32 -5.22 -0.78
CA ILE A 19 7.35 -3.78 -1.09
C ILE A 19 8.79 -3.30 -1.28
N GLU A 20 9.68 -3.68 -0.37
CA GLU A 20 11.08 -3.30 -0.46
C GLU A 20 11.69 -3.80 -1.77
N ARG A 21 11.47 -5.06 -2.09
CA ARG A 21 12.02 -5.67 -3.31
C ARG A 21 11.48 -5.00 -4.56
N LEU A 22 10.18 -4.73 -4.56
CA LEU A 22 9.51 -4.09 -5.68
C LEU A 22 10.03 -2.69 -5.92
N LEU A 23 10.14 -1.86 -4.87
CA LEU A 23 10.55 -0.47 -5.03
C LEU A 23 12.04 -0.31 -5.30
N GLN A 24 12.88 -1.26 -4.88
CA GLN A 24 14.31 -1.25 -5.23
C GLN A 24 14.55 -1.37 -6.73
N ASN A 25 13.64 -2.00 -7.46
CA ASN A 25 13.82 -2.30 -8.87
C ASN A 25 12.80 -1.58 -9.76
N ALA A 26 11.93 -0.76 -9.19
CA ALA A 26 10.86 -0.09 -9.92
C ALA A 26 11.25 1.34 -10.30
N PRO A 27 10.59 1.93 -11.33
CA PRO A 27 10.76 3.35 -11.63
C PRO A 27 10.37 4.24 -10.43
N ALA A 28 10.97 5.42 -10.36
CA ALA A 28 10.78 6.34 -9.23
C ALA A 28 9.33 6.85 -9.09
N ASP A 29 8.53 6.78 -10.13
CA ASP A 29 7.12 7.17 -10.12
C ASP A 29 6.17 6.03 -9.73
N THR A 30 6.69 4.87 -9.36
CA THR A 30 5.89 3.75 -8.85
C THR A 30 5.32 4.08 -7.49
N LEU A 31 4.04 3.82 -7.29
CA LEU A 31 3.32 4.04 -6.05
C LEU A 31 2.79 2.74 -5.47
N VAL A 32 2.98 2.54 -4.17
CA VAL A 32 2.41 1.42 -3.42
C VAL A 32 1.38 1.96 -2.44
N LEU A 33 0.14 1.50 -2.58
CA LEU A 33 -0.94 1.73 -1.63
C LEU A 33 -0.93 0.54 -0.68
N ALA A 34 -0.44 0.75 0.54
CA ALA A 34 -0.12 -0.33 1.48
C ALA A 34 -1.15 -0.40 2.59
N GLN A 35 -1.99 -1.44 2.58
CA GLN A 35 -3.01 -1.63 3.60
C GLN A 35 -2.48 -2.49 4.74
N GLY A 36 -2.72 -2.04 5.97
CA GLY A 36 -2.51 -2.80 7.20
C GLY A 36 -3.65 -2.53 8.17
N CYS A 37 -3.63 -3.16 9.34
CA CYS A 37 -4.65 -2.97 10.37
C CYS A 37 -4.00 -2.88 11.74
N GLY A 38 -3.98 -1.67 12.32
CA GLY A 38 -3.50 -1.41 13.66
C GLY A 38 -1.97 -1.44 13.85
N ASP A 39 -1.20 -1.63 12.80
CA ASP A 39 0.25 -1.80 12.88
C ASP A 39 1.01 -1.06 11.77
N LEU A 40 0.49 0.09 11.34
CA LEU A 40 1.11 0.88 10.26
C LEU A 40 2.51 1.37 10.59
N GLU A 41 2.88 1.45 11.85
CA GLU A 41 4.24 1.81 12.26
C GLU A 41 5.31 0.87 11.68
N LYS A 42 4.92 -0.35 11.32
CA LYS A 42 5.82 -1.30 10.67
C LYS A 42 6.21 -0.88 9.26
N LEU A 43 5.46 0.04 8.65
CA LEU A 43 5.76 0.60 7.34
C LEU A 43 6.62 1.86 7.39
N ALA A 44 6.93 2.38 8.59
CA ALA A 44 7.64 3.64 8.73
C ALA A 44 9.02 3.64 8.06
N ASP A 45 9.76 2.54 8.18
CA ASP A 45 11.07 2.40 7.54
C ASP A 45 10.94 2.48 6.01
N LEU A 46 9.98 1.77 5.43
CA LEU A 46 9.76 1.79 3.98
C LEU A 46 9.33 3.17 3.50
N CYS A 47 8.46 3.86 4.25
CA CYS A 47 8.06 5.22 3.92
C CYS A 47 9.25 6.19 3.93
N ALA A 48 10.19 6.01 4.86
CA ALA A 48 11.38 6.84 4.96
C ALA A 48 12.39 6.55 3.84
N ARG A 49 12.54 5.27 3.48
CA ARG A 49 13.49 4.85 2.45
C ARG A 49 13.01 5.12 1.03
N PHE A 50 11.70 5.14 0.81
CA PHE A 50 11.09 5.37 -0.50
C PHE A 50 10.08 6.51 -0.40
N PRO A 51 10.55 7.77 -0.18
CA PRO A 51 9.65 8.90 0.07
C PRO A 51 8.70 9.13 -1.11
N GLY A 52 7.41 9.29 -0.79
CA GLY A 52 6.37 9.53 -1.80
C GLY A 52 5.95 8.29 -2.58
N GLN A 53 6.58 7.14 -2.36
CA GLN A 53 6.26 5.92 -3.10
C GLN A 53 5.43 4.91 -2.28
N VAL A 54 5.29 5.10 -0.97
CA VAL A 54 4.49 4.24 -0.10
C VAL A 54 3.43 5.09 0.59
N ARG A 55 2.15 4.74 0.40
CA ARG A 55 1.03 5.34 1.12
C ARG A 55 0.39 4.30 2.01
N PRO A 56 0.54 4.41 3.33
CA PRO A 56 -0.07 3.46 4.25
C PRO A 56 -1.56 3.77 4.47
N PHE A 57 -2.36 2.72 4.61
CA PHE A 57 -3.78 2.81 4.93
C PHE A 57 -4.12 1.84 6.06
N ASP A 58 -4.74 2.37 7.12
CA ASP A 58 -5.18 1.57 8.26
C ASP A 58 -6.64 1.18 8.06
N VAL A 59 -6.88 -0.06 7.65
CA VAL A 59 -8.21 -0.55 7.34
C VAL A 59 -8.37 -1.98 7.84
N ASP A 60 -9.40 -2.22 8.65
CA ASP A 60 -9.81 -3.57 9.02
C ASP A 60 -10.67 -4.15 7.88
N LEU A 61 -10.10 -5.06 7.10
CA LEU A 61 -10.78 -5.65 5.95
C LEU A 61 -11.93 -6.59 6.34
N SER A 62 -12.06 -6.95 7.61
CA SER A 62 -13.21 -7.72 8.09
C SER A 62 -14.43 -6.83 8.37
N ASP A 63 -14.26 -5.52 8.42
CA ASP A 63 -15.33 -4.55 8.63
C ASP A 63 -15.78 -3.97 7.29
N ARG A 64 -16.97 -4.35 6.85
CA ARG A 64 -17.47 -3.95 5.53
C ARG A 64 -17.61 -2.43 5.37
N ALA A 65 -18.07 -1.75 6.41
CA ALA A 65 -18.22 -0.29 6.35
C ALA A 65 -16.87 0.41 6.16
N LYS A 66 -15.83 -0.10 6.81
CA LYS A 66 -14.47 0.43 6.66
C LYS A 66 -13.90 0.15 5.27
N VAL A 67 -14.19 -1.03 4.72
CA VAL A 67 -13.79 -1.36 3.35
C VAL A 67 -14.46 -0.43 2.35
N ASP A 68 -15.75 -0.19 2.49
CA ASP A 68 -16.49 0.71 1.60
C ASP A 68 -15.89 2.13 1.65
N THR A 69 -15.59 2.64 2.83
CA THR A 69 -14.94 3.94 3.00
C THR A 69 -13.55 3.96 2.35
N PHE A 70 -12.78 2.90 2.52
CA PHE A 70 -11.45 2.76 1.92
C PHE A 70 -11.53 2.82 0.39
N VAL A 71 -12.46 2.09 -0.21
CA VAL A 71 -12.67 2.11 -1.65
C VAL A 71 -13.00 3.51 -2.15
N GLN A 72 -13.87 4.24 -1.44
CA GLN A 72 -14.21 5.62 -1.78
C GLN A 72 -13.00 6.55 -1.70
N VAL A 73 -12.18 6.41 -0.67
CA VAL A 73 -10.95 7.20 -0.52
C VAL A 73 -9.97 6.90 -1.66
N LEU A 74 -9.79 5.65 -2.01
CA LEU A 74 -8.92 5.27 -3.14
C LEU A 74 -9.43 5.86 -4.45
N ALA A 75 -10.72 5.82 -4.68
CA ALA A 75 -11.32 6.33 -5.91
C ALA A 75 -11.16 7.84 -6.06
N SER A 76 -11.16 8.59 -4.95
CA SER A 76 -11.16 10.04 -4.97
C SER A 76 -9.78 10.69 -4.76
N SER A 77 -8.81 9.99 -4.17
CA SER A 77 -7.55 10.62 -3.74
C SER A 77 -6.29 9.90 -4.23
N ALA A 78 -6.41 8.76 -4.87
CA ALA A 78 -5.26 7.98 -5.32
C ALA A 78 -5.39 7.64 -6.81
N PRO A 79 -4.27 7.43 -7.52
CA PRO A 79 -4.32 6.87 -8.87
C PRO A 79 -4.96 5.49 -8.85
N ALA A 80 -5.64 5.14 -9.94
CA ALA A 80 -6.23 3.82 -10.08
C ALA A 80 -5.14 2.73 -10.02
N PRO A 81 -5.30 1.70 -9.18
CA PRO A 81 -4.32 0.61 -9.14
C PRO A 81 -4.18 -0.09 -10.49
N THR A 82 -2.95 -0.31 -10.90
CA THR A 82 -2.62 -1.11 -12.09
C THR A 82 -2.39 -2.58 -11.71
N HIS A 83 -2.05 -2.84 -10.45
CA HIS A 83 -1.80 -4.18 -9.92
C HIS A 83 -2.39 -4.30 -8.52
N PHE A 84 -2.92 -5.47 -8.22
CA PHE A 84 -3.46 -5.78 -6.89
C PHE A 84 -2.82 -7.05 -6.36
N ILE A 85 -2.26 -6.97 -5.15
CA ILE A 85 -1.64 -8.10 -4.47
C ILE A 85 -2.31 -8.27 -3.10
N HIS A 86 -2.93 -9.42 -2.90
CA HIS A 86 -3.57 -9.76 -1.63
C HIS A 86 -2.73 -10.80 -0.90
N LEU A 87 -2.28 -10.44 0.30
CA LEU A 87 -1.46 -11.32 1.13
C LEU A 87 -2.21 -11.87 2.33
#